data_ba72597baea624a972723fc1f9115ebd
#
_entry.id   ba72597baea624a972723fc1f9115ebd
#
_cell.length_a   1.000
_cell.length_b   1.000
_cell.length_c   1.000
_cell.angle_alpha   90.00
_cell.angle_beta   90.00
_cell.angle_gamma   90.00
#
_symmetry.space_group_name_H-M   'P 1'
#
loop_
_entity.id
_entity.type
_entity.pdbx_description
1 polymer ?
#
loop_
_entity_poly.entity_id
_entity_poly.type
_entity_poly.pdbx_seq_one_letter_code
_entity_poly.pdbx_strand_id
1 'polypeptide(L)'
;MKATALVLLATLPFWAAAPAPAGSSDESVFVQNLRPDQHESLLYVWTSDADGKDPDFVTVIDADPKSPTYATVIATAATSAGGNEAHHFGYTADAGRIFAGGLFSNRLFIYDVKTDPRHPRLARTISDLAATTGYSGPHTFYAVPGGVLVAMLGSKDGGAPGAVVKLDNDGNFVRASPAPEYMYDVGVKPELNLMVTSSWAHPHNIMKGPAPMDQVGDEVVGWDFTTGKVLQQAHLDKAPLEVRWLHGAAARGGFINCAFGNSVWYWEVKDGKLAFSRVLQLADGSIPADMRISYDNKFLFVSLFGAGSVQQYDISSPAKPTLVSSVAVPQAQMMKLTPDNRRLYISNSLLSNLDGKVPYRVRLINVGPGGMLLDPKFDVDFEHFATGEARPHDMLLK
;
A
#
# COMPACT_ATOMS: atom_id res chain seq x y z
N MET A 1 5.95 -24.39 59.25
CA MET A 1 4.97 -24.41 58.14
C MET A 1 5.48 -23.44 57.06
N LYS A 2 6.05 -23.99 55.98
CA LYS A 2 6.55 -23.16 54.84
C LYS A 2 5.46 -23.22 53.76
N ALA A 3 4.88 -22.07 53.42
CA ALA A 3 3.92 -21.95 52.33
C ALA A 3 4.68 -21.85 51.01
N THR A 4 4.49 -22.85 50.14
CA THR A 4 5.02 -22.86 48.78
C THR A 4 4.03 -22.12 47.89
N ALA A 5 4.41 -20.99 47.36
CA ALA A 5 3.61 -20.25 46.38
C ALA A 5 3.72 -20.94 45.01
N LEU A 6 2.60 -21.41 44.51
CA LEU A 6 2.47 -21.97 43.16
C LEU A 6 2.31 -20.82 42.17
N VAL A 7 3.34 -20.57 41.35
CA VAL A 7 3.26 -19.61 40.25
C VAL A 7 2.59 -20.35 39.08
N LEU A 8 1.32 -20.00 38.80
CA LEU A 8 0.65 -20.41 37.57
C LEU A 8 1.20 -19.54 36.42
N LEU A 9 2.05 -20.14 35.60
CA LEU A 9 2.36 -19.59 34.29
C LEU A 9 1.11 -19.77 33.38
N ALA A 10 0.38 -18.69 33.16
CA ALA A 10 -0.64 -18.63 32.14
C ALA A 10 0.02 -18.66 30.76
N THR A 11 0.03 -19.82 30.13
CA THR A 11 0.38 -19.96 28.71
C THR A 11 -0.76 -19.32 27.89
N LEU A 12 -0.54 -18.11 27.39
CA LEU A 12 -1.41 -17.52 26.38
C LEU A 12 -1.39 -18.45 25.16
N PRO A 13 -2.55 -18.77 24.55
CA PRO A 13 -2.58 -19.64 23.39
C PRO A 13 -1.80 -18.97 22.25
N PHE A 14 -0.85 -19.68 21.69
CA PHE A 14 -0.26 -19.38 20.40
C PHE A 14 -1.41 -19.23 19.38
N TRP A 15 -1.64 -18.06 18.89
CA TRP A 15 -2.52 -17.84 17.77
C TRP A 15 -1.84 -18.43 16.53
N ALA A 16 -2.23 -19.65 16.19
CA ALA A 16 -1.97 -20.16 14.86
C ALA A 16 -2.71 -19.20 13.91
N ALA A 17 -1.97 -18.34 13.21
CA ALA A 17 -2.55 -17.52 12.17
C ALA A 17 -3.22 -18.47 11.17
N ALA A 18 -4.52 -18.31 10.96
CA ALA A 18 -5.19 -19.00 9.88
C ALA A 18 -4.44 -18.66 8.59
N PRO A 19 -4.19 -19.63 7.71
CA PRO A 19 -3.54 -19.32 6.43
C PRO A 19 -4.35 -18.24 5.73
N ALA A 20 -3.66 -17.20 5.24
CA ALA A 20 -4.31 -16.17 4.45
C ALA A 20 -5.09 -16.83 3.32
N PRO A 21 -6.34 -16.44 3.05
CA PRO A 21 -7.07 -16.96 1.92
C PRO A 21 -6.28 -16.65 0.65
N ALA A 22 -6.00 -17.67 -0.15
CA ALA A 22 -5.40 -17.48 -1.45
C ALA A 22 -6.30 -16.52 -2.27
N GLY A 23 -5.74 -15.41 -2.77
CA GLY A 23 -6.46 -14.47 -3.60
C GLY A 23 -7.12 -13.29 -2.89
N SER A 24 -6.57 -12.80 -1.77
CA SER A 24 -6.97 -11.50 -1.23
C SER A 24 -6.74 -10.38 -2.25
N SER A 25 -7.67 -9.42 -2.34
CA SER A 25 -7.53 -8.23 -3.20
C SER A 25 -6.75 -7.09 -2.54
N ASP A 26 -6.36 -7.25 -1.29
CA ASP A 26 -5.56 -6.31 -0.50
C ASP A 26 -4.13 -6.83 -0.33
N GLU A 27 -3.17 -5.93 -0.12
CA GLU A 27 -1.78 -6.30 0.13
C GLU A 27 -1.59 -7.04 1.46
N SER A 28 -2.49 -6.81 2.42
CA SER A 28 -2.47 -7.51 3.69
C SER A 28 -2.93 -8.96 3.52
N VAL A 29 -2.09 -9.89 3.96
CA VAL A 29 -2.40 -11.32 4.00
C VAL A 29 -3.55 -11.69 4.95
N PHE A 30 -4.01 -10.75 5.74
CA PHE A 30 -5.11 -10.95 6.71
C PHE A 30 -6.48 -10.49 6.20
N VAL A 31 -6.54 -9.78 5.07
CA VAL A 31 -7.82 -9.33 4.52
C VAL A 31 -8.56 -10.47 3.84
N GLN A 32 -9.82 -10.64 4.21
CA GLN A 32 -10.73 -11.61 3.60
C GLN A 32 -11.78 -10.85 2.79
N ASN A 33 -11.45 -10.52 1.56
CA ASN A 33 -12.32 -9.76 0.66
C ASN A 33 -12.68 -10.58 -0.57
N LEU A 34 -11.98 -10.41 -1.69
CA LEU A 34 -12.26 -11.14 -2.93
C LEU A 34 -11.47 -12.45 -3.01
N ARG A 35 -12.11 -13.49 -3.52
CA ARG A 35 -11.49 -14.78 -3.86
C ARG A 35 -11.20 -14.87 -5.36
N PRO A 36 -10.32 -15.80 -5.79
CA PRO A 36 -10.01 -15.97 -7.22
C PRO A 36 -11.21 -16.31 -8.13
N ASP A 37 -12.27 -16.88 -7.56
CA ASP A 37 -13.52 -17.21 -8.25
C ASP A 37 -14.56 -16.08 -8.21
N GLN A 38 -14.26 -14.97 -7.57
CA GLN A 38 -15.12 -13.80 -7.45
C GLN A 38 -14.63 -12.67 -8.36
N HIS A 39 -15.57 -12.04 -9.05
CA HIS A 39 -15.31 -10.80 -9.78
C HIS A 39 -15.56 -9.61 -8.85
N GLU A 40 -14.71 -8.61 -8.92
CA GLU A 40 -14.94 -7.33 -8.25
C GLU A 40 -16.17 -6.64 -8.82
N SER A 41 -16.94 -6.02 -7.95
CA SER A 41 -18.11 -5.22 -8.35
C SER A 41 -17.86 -3.72 -8.20
N LEU A 42 -16.96 -3.35 -7.31
CA LEU A 42 -16.61 -1.96 -7.02
C LEU A 42 -15.11 -1.79 -6.95
N LEU A 43 -14.65 -0.61 -7.37
CA LEU A 43 -13.31 -0.10 -7.13
C LEU A 43 -13.43 1.17 -6.29
N TYR A 44 -12.88 1.16 -5.09
CA TYR A 44 -12.69 2.35 -4.28
C TYR A 44 -11.38 3.02 -4.66
N VAL A 45 -11.38 4.34 -4.75
CA VAL A 45 -10.17 5.14 -5.01
C VAL A 45 -10.06 6.20 -3.93
N TRP A 46 -8.90 6.28 -3.26
CA TRP A 46 -8.61 7.37 -2.35
C TRP A 46 -8.17 8.58 -3.14
N THR A 47 -8.91 9.66 -3.03
CA THR A 47 -8.91 10.77 -3.99
C THR A 47 -8.71 12.09 -3.28
N SER A 48 -7.70 12.84 -3.68
CA SER A 48 -7.52 14.22 -3.24
C SER A 48 -8.32 15.17 -4.12
N ASP A 49 -8.88 16.22 -3.52
CA ASP A 49 -9.22 17.44 -4.23
C ASP A 49 -7.95 18.11 -4.76
N ALA A 50 -7.88 18.42 -6.06
CA ALA A 50 -6.61 18.79 -6.67
C ALA A 50 -6.09 20.17 -6.22
N ASP A 51 -6.99 21.12 -5.96
CA ASP A 51 -6.61 22.46 -5.49
C ASP A 51 -6.62 22.60 -3.95
N GLY A 52 -7.00 21.52 -3.24
CA GLY A 52 -6.97 21.39 -1.78
C GLY A 52 -7.98 22.27 -1.03
N LYS A 53 -8.97 22.87 -1.70
CA LYS A 53 -9.97 23.75 -1.08
C LYS A 53 -11.19 22.99 -0.58
N ASP A 54 -11.59 21.95 -1.31
CA ASP A 54 -12.70 21.10 -0.98
C ASP A 54 -12.24 19.84 -0.21
N PRO A 55 -13.14 19.13 0.47
CA PRO A 55 -12.80 17.87 1.14
C PRO A 55 -12.32 16.80 0.16
N ASP A 56 -11.24 16.10 0.49
CA ASP A 56 -10.85 14.86 -0.17
C ASP A 56 -11.95 13.79 0.04
N PHE A 57 -11.96 12.73 -0.77
CA PHE A 57 -13.05 11.77 -0.74
C PHE A 57 -12.66 10.37 -1.22
N VAL A 58 -13.41 9.36 -0.79
CA VAL A 58 -13.39 8.04 -1.42
C VAL A 58 -14.29 8.08 -2.65
N THR A 59 -13.72 7.83 -3.83
CA THR A 59 -14.48 7.61 -5.06
C THR A 59 -14.89 6.16 -5.16
N VAL A 60 -16.14 5.90 -5.54
CA VAL A 60 -16.69 4.56 -5.80
C VAL A 60 -16.96 4.41 -7.29
N ILE A 61 -16.25 3.49 -7.93
CA ILE A 61 -16.39 3.20 -9.36
C ILE A 61 -17.06 1.83 -9.50
N ASP A 62 -18.03 1.74 -10.44
CA ASP A 62 -18.65 0.46 -10.80
C ASP A 62 -17.67 -0.36 -11.65
N ALA A 63 -17.21 -1.48 -11.11
CA ALA A 63 -16.23 -2.37 -11.73
C ALA A 63 -16.86 -3.64 -12.35
N ASP A 64 -18.18 -3.83 -12.23
CA ASP A 64 -18.86 -4.97 -12.84
C ASP A 64 -19.08 -4.74 -14.35
N PRO A 65 -18.40 -5.50 -15.24
CA PRO A 65 -18.53 -5.33 -16.68
C PRO A 65 -19.94 -5.66 -17.24
N LYS A 66 -20.82 -6.22 -16.41
CA LYS A 66 -22.21 -6.49 -16.78
C LYS A 66 -23.17 -5.38 -16.34
N SER A 67 -22.68 -4.46 -15.54
CA SER A 67 -23.45 -3.32 -15.07
C SER A 67 -23.66 -2.27 -16.17
N PRO A 68 -24.84 -1.63 -16.26
CA PRO A 68 -25.06 -0.51 -17.17
C PRO A 68 -24.22 0.73 -16.80
N THR A 69 -23.69 0.79 -15.57
CA THR A 69 -22.84 1.88 -15.07
C THR A 69 -21.36 1.46 -14.99
N TYR A 70 -20.96 0.38 -15.69
CA TYR A 70 -19.56 -0.06 -15.74
C TYR A 70 -18.61 1.08 -16.10
N ALA A 71 -17.49 1.16 -15.39
CA ALA A 71 -16.44 2.18 -15.57
C ALA A 71 -16.95 3.63 -15.36
N THR A 72 -17.95 3.83 -14.52
CA THR A 72 -18.39 5.17 -14.11
C THR A 72 -18.28 5.35 -12.59
N VAL A 73 -18.07 6.59 -12.17
CA VAL A 73 -18.19 6.98 -10.75
C VAL A 73 -19.67 6.94 -10.37
N ILE A 74 -20.00 6.14 -9.37
CA ILE A 74 -21.38 5.97 -8.89
C ILE A 74 -21.65 6.65 -7.56
N ALA A 75 -20.60 6.96 -6.78
CA ALA A 75 -20.70 7.69 -5.53
C ALA A 75 -19.34 8.31 -5.16
N THR A 76 -19.38 9.33 -4.31
CA THR A 76 -18.25 9.86 -3.57
C THR A 76 -18.58 9.95 -2.10
N ALA A 77 -17.61 9.68 -1.23
CA ALA A 77 -17.77 9.81 0.23
C ALA A 77 -16.70 10.78 0.75
N ALA A 78 -17.11 12.03 0.98
CA ALA A 78 -16.23 13.10 1.40
C ALA A 78 -15.66 12.89 2.82
N THR A 79 -14.46 13.42 3.03
CA THR A 79 -13.88 13.62 4.36
C THR A 79 -14.52 14.81 5.07
N SER A 80 -14.11 15.09 6.30
CA SER A 80 -14.56 16.27 7.04
C SER A 80 -13.79 17.55 6.72
N ALA A 81 -12.72 17.48 5.90
CA ALA A 81 -11.85 18.61 5.58
C ALA A 81 -11.01 18.36 4.32
N GLY A 82 -10.59 19.40 3.64
CA GLY A 82 -9.67 19.37 2.50
C GLY A 82 -8.19 19.44 2.89
N GLY A 83 -7.33 19.41 1.87
CA GLY A 83 -5.87 19.60 2.02
C GLY A 83 -5.17 18.49 2.79
N ASN A 84 -5.66 17.25 2.70
CA ASN A 84 -5.08 16.14 3.45
C ASN A 84 -3.93 15.46 2.73
N GLU A 85 -3.84 15.58 1.40
CA GLU A 85 -3.03 14.73 0.54
C GLU A 85 -3.47 13.26 0.70
N ALA A 86 -4.57 12.89 0.05
CA ALA A 86 -5.07 11.52 0.00
C ALA A 86 -4.04 10.64 -0.69
N HIS A 87 -3.41 9.71 0.06
CA HIS A 87 -2.28 8.92 -0.45
C HIS A 87 -2.58 7.42 -0.35
N HIS A 88 -2.42 6.79 0.80
CA HIS A 88 -2.77 5.39 0.98
C HIS A 88 -3.98 5.20 1.89
N PHE A 89 -4.67 4.09 1.67
CA PHE A 89 -5.74 3.60 2.51
C PHE A 89 -5.77 2.07 2.50
N GLY A 90 -6.43 1.46 3.48
CA GLY A 90 -6.48 0.00 3.59
C GLY A 90 -7.70 -0.47 4.35
N TYR A 91 -8.06 -1.74 4.13
CA TYR A 91 -9.14 -2.40 4.84
C TYR A 91 -8.74 -2.78 6.28
N THR A 92 -9.76 -2.96 7.13
CA THR A 92 -9.68 -3.85 8.28
C THR A 92 -9.69 -5.32 7.81
N ALA A 93 -9.26 -6.27 8.66
CA ALA A 93 -9.15 -7.68 8.27
C ALA A 93 -10.48 -8.31 7.81
N ASP A 94 -11.62 -7.82 8.30
CA ASP A 94 -12.97 -8.25 7.87
C ASP A 94 -13.48 -7.50 6.62
N ALA A 95 -12.66 -6.63 6.03
CA ALA A 95 -13.01 -5.74 4.92
C ALA A 95 -14.32 -4.93 5.15
N GLY A 96 -14.62 -4.68 6.42
CA GLY A 96 -15.82 -3.93 6.82
C GLY A 96 -15.61 -2.44 6.94
N ARG A 97 -14.38 -2.01 7.12
CA ARG A 97 -13.97 -0.60 7.22
C ARG A 97 -12.76 -0.32 6.35
N ILE A 98 -12.63 0.94 5.97
CA ILE A 98 -11.45 1.50 5.31
C ILE A 98 -10.83 2.53 6.25
N PHE A 99 -9.53 2.43 6.45
CA PHE A 99 -8.69 3.42 7.10
C PHE A 99 -7.98 4.23 6.01
N ALA A 100 -8.22 5.54 5.94
CA ALA A 100 -7.73 6.41 4.90
C ALA A 100 -6.92 7.56 5.51
N GLY A 101 -5.65 7.67 5.15
CA GLY A 101 -4.71 8.64 5.71
C GLY A 101 -4.64 9.92 4.91
N GLY A 102 -4.58 11.05 5.63
CA GLY A 102 -4.13 12.32 5.10
C GLY A 102 -2.63 12.48 5.36
N LEU A 103 -1.81 12.23 4.34
CA LEU A 103 -0.34 12.15 4.45
C LEU A 103 0.27 13.43 5.05
N PHE A 104 -0.20 14.60 4.60
CA PHE A 104 0.33 15.88 5.05
C PHE A 104 -0.45 16.50 6.21
N SER A 105 -1.72 16.10 6.39
CA SER A 105 -2.56 16.64 7.46
C SER A 105 -2.47 15.88 8.78
N ASN A 106 -1.88 14.70 8.79
CA ASN A 106 -1.88 13.77 9.94
C ASN A 106 -3.29 13.38 10.41
N ARG A 107 -4.31 13.48 9.54
CA ARG A 107 -5.66 13.03 9.82
C ARG A 107 -5.84 11.58 9.42
N LEU A 108 -6.74 10.90 10.10
CA LEU A 108 -7.21 9.57 9.72
C LEU A 108 -8.72 9.60 9.61
N PHE A 109 -9.23 9.05 8.51
CA PHE A 109 -10.64 8.91 8.21
C PHE A 109 -11.00 7.43 8.17
N ILE A 110 -12.02 7.03 8.92
CA ILE A 110 -12.50 5.64 8.96
C ILE A 110 -13.88 5.60 8.33
N TYR A 111 -14.01 4.84 7.24
CA TYR A 111 -15.27 4.65 6.52
C TYR A 111 -15.88 3.28 6.81
N ASP A 112 -17.20 3.24 7.03
CA ASP A 112 -17.99 2.01 6.97
C ASP A 112 -18.29 1.68 5.50
N VAL A 113 -17.82 0.51 5.08
CA VAL A 113 -18.06 -0.06 3.74
C VAL A 113 -18.79 -1.42 3.81
N LYS A 114 -19.21 -1.81 5.02
CA LYS A 114 -19.95 -3.05 5.27
C LYS A 114 -21.44 -2.87 5.12
N THR A 115 -21.97 -1.78 5.63
CA THR A 115 -23.42 -1.50 5.67
C THR A 115 -23.96 -1.26 4.26
N ASP A 116 -23.30 -0.40 3.48
CA ASP A 116 -23.61 -0.15 2.07
C ASP A 116 -22.30 0.05 1.31
N PRO A 117 -21.78 -0.98 0.63
CA PRO A 117 -20.54 -0.85 -0.13
C PRO A 117 -20.58 0.16 -1.28
N ARG A 118 -21.77 0.43 -1.83
CA ARG A 118 -21.91 1.40 -2.93
C ARG A 118 -21.90 2.86 -2.44
N HIS A 119 -22.21 3.09 -1.16
CA HIS A 119 -22.25 4.42 -0.54
C HIS A 119 -21.51 4.38 0.82
N PRO A 120 -20.16 4.35 0.80
CA PRO A 120 -19.34 4.40 2.02
C PRO A 120 -19.71 5.58 2.90
N ARG A 121 -19.69 5.38 4.22
CA ARG A 121 -20.01 6.46 5.17
C ARG A 121 -18.82 6.73 6.08
N LEU A 122 -18.43 8.00 6.18
CA LEU A 122 -17.45 8.44 7.16
C LEU A 122 -17.98 8.16 8.57
N ALA A 123 -17.37 7.19 9.25
CA ALA A 123 -17.77 6.75 10.59
C ALA A 123 -16.99 7.49 11.69
N ARG A 124 -15.72 7.82 11.43
CA ARG A 124 -14.86 8.51 12.41
C ARG A 124 -13.79 9.33 11.71
N THR A 125 -13.45 10.48 12.30
CA THR A 125 -12.25 11.25 11.98
C THR A 125 -11.36 11.33 13.21
N ILE A 126 -10.07 11.03 13.06
CA ILE A 126 -9.04 11.36 14.03
C ILE A 126 -8.31 12.57 13.47
N SER A 127 -8.45 13.70 14.15
CA SER A 127 -8.01 15.00 13.64
C SER A 127 -6.49 15.19 13.65
N ASP A 128 -5.78 14.47 14.54
CA ASP A 128 -4.33 14.54 14.65
C ASP A 128 -3.74 13.23 15.17
N LEU A 129 -3.24 12.40 14.25
CA LEU A 129 -2.52 11.17 14.58
C LEU A 129 -1.18 11.46 15.26
N ALA A 130 -0.51 12.56 14.91
CA ALA A 130 0.78 12.88 15.48
C ALA A 130 0.66 13.18 16.99
N ALA A 131 -0.40 13.90 17.41
CA ALA A 131 -0.68 14.08 18.82
C ALA A 131 -1.05 12.79 19.54
N THR A 132 -1.77 11.89 18.85
CA THR A 132 -2.27 10.64 19.44
C THR A 132 -1.19 9.57 19.55
N THR A 133 -0.32 9.46 18.54
CA THR A 133 0.63 8.34 18.40
C THR A 133 2.08 8.72 18.69
N GLY A 134 2.43 10.00 18.61
CA GLY A 134 3.80 10.50 18.65
C GLY A 134 4.51 10.48 17.29
N TYR A 135 3.78 10.13 16.18
CA TYR A 135 4.33 10.00 14.84
C TYR A 135 3.45 10.65 13.80
N SER A 136 4.04 11.07 12.67
CA SER A 136 3.41 11.86 11.61
C SER A 136 3.61 11.24 10.22
N GLY A 137 2.83 11.72 9.24
CA GLY A 137 2.88 11.23 7.86
C GLY A 137 2.35 9.79 7.73
N PRO A 138 1.04 9.54 8.00
CA PRO A 138 0.45 8.21 7.83
C PRO A 138 0.52 7.81 6.37
N HIS A 139 1.20 6.71 6.09
CA HIS A 139 1.44 6.22 4.72
C HIS A 139 0.67 4.92 4.48
N THR A 140 1.30 3.76 4.61
CA THR A 140 0.67 2.45 4.35
C THR A 140 -0.24 2.03 5.49
N PHE A 141 -1.39 1.45 5.15
CA PHE A 141 -2.36 0.84 6.07
C PHE A 141 -2.42 -0.65 5.80
N TYR A 142 -1.93 -1.46 6.73
CA TYR A 142 -1.83 -2.91 6.58
C TYR A 142 -2.69 -3.60 7.65
N ALA A 143 -3.74 -4.30 7.23
CA ALA A 143 -4.62 -5.02 8.15
C ALA A 143 -3.89 -6.13 8.89
N VAL A 144 -4.16 -6.25 10.18
CA VAL A 144 -3.70 -7.36 11.02
C VAL A 144 -4.82 -7.80 11.96
N PRO A 145 -4.72 -8.98 12.59
CA PRO A 145 -5.71 -9.37 13.59
C PRO A 145 -5.86 -8.30 14.68
N GLY A 146 -7.12 -7.85 14.85
CA GLY A 146 -7.47 -6.86 15.87
C GLY A 146 -7.01 -5.43 15.58
N GLY A 147 -6.75 -5.08 14.31
CA GLY A 147 -6.43 -3.70 13.96
C GLY A 147 -5.72 -3.50 12.63
N VAL A 148 -5.03 -2.39 12.52
CA VAL A 148 -4.30 -1.96 11.33
C VAL A 148 -2.90 -1.48 11.75
N LEU A 149 -1.87 -1.93 11.05
CA LEU A 149 -0.55 -1.30 11.11
C LEU A 149 -0.54 -0.10 10.18
N VAL A 150 0.04 0.98 10.67
CA VAL A 150 0.23 2.21 9.88
C VAL A 150 1.72 2.52 9.84
N ALA A 151 2.28 2.61 8.64
CA ALA A 151 3.63 3.14 8.46
C ALA A 151 3.58 4.67 8.61
N MET A 152 4.29 5.20 9.60
CA MET A 152 4.37 6.64 9.87
C MET A 152 5.73 7.16 9.44
N LEU A 153 5.76 8.08 8.49
CA LEU A 153 7.01 8.53 7.85
C LEU A 153 7.98 9.26 8.79
N GLY A 154 7.47 9.82 9.87
CA GLY A 154 8.31 10.60 10.80
C GLY A 154 7.80 10.64 12.22
N SER A 155 8.60 11.23 13.10
CA SER A 155 8.23 11.57 14.46
C SER A 155 7.11 12.61 14.49
N LYS A 156 6.58 12.89 15.68
CA LYS A 156 5.55 13.92 15.91
C LYS A 156 5.86 15.24 15.22
N ASP A 157 7.12 15.63 15.21
CA ASP A 157 7.58 16.91 14.66
C ASP A 157 7.93 16.83 13.16
N GLY A 158 7.67 15.69 12.50
CA GLY A 158 7.87 15.51 11.06
C GLY A 158 9.29 15.15 10.64
N GLY A 159 10.21 14.92 11.58
CA GLY A 159 11.58 14.44 11.35
C GLY A 159 11.75 12.96 11.71
N ALA A 160 12.99 12.52 11.97
CA ALA A 160 13.30 11.17 12.45
C ALA A 160 12.84 10.93 13.90
N PRO A 161 12.61 9.68 14.30
CA PRO A 161 12.43 8.50 13.44
C PRO A 161 10.99 8.36 12.96
N GLY A 162 10.80 7.60 11.87
CA GLY A 162 9.50 7.03 11.53
C GLY A 162 9.12 5.86 12.44
N ALA A 163 7.95 5.26 12.24
CA ALA A 163 7.51 4.11 13.05
C ALA A 163 6.47 3.24 12.33
N VAL A 164 6.35 1.99 12.78
CA VAL A 164 5.15 1.18 12.58
C VAL A 164 4.23 1.39 13.78
N VAL A 165 3.08 2.01 13.56
CA VAL A 165 2.05 2.23 14.57
C VAL A 165 0.96 1.17 14.41
N LYS A 166 0.48 0.56 15.49
CA LYS A 166 -0.72 -0.26 15.51
C LYS A 166 -1.89 0.53 16.06
N LEU A 167 -2.97 0.59 15.31
CA LEU A 167 -4.30 1.04 15.73
C LEU A 167 -5.23 -0.17 15.86
N ASP A 168 -6.22 -0.10 16.74
CA ASP A 168 -7.30 -1.08 16.75
C ASP A 168 -8.30 -0.83 15.59
N ASN A 169 -9.32 -1.70 15.44
CA ASN A 169 -10.32 -1.56 14.37
C ASN A 169 -11.21 -0.31 14.50
N ASP A 170 -11.18 0.38 15.62
CA ASP A 170 -11.87 1.65 15.85
C ASP A 170 -10.96 2.86 15.68
N GLY A 171 -9.66 2.63 15.41
CA GLY A 171 -8.64 3.67 15.22
C GLY A 171 -8.01 4.17 16.52
N ASN A 172 -8.18 3.49 17.64
CA ASN A 172 -7.49 3.86 18.87
C ASN A 172 -6.05 3.37 18.84
N PHE A 173 -5.13 4.18 19.38
CA PHE A 173 -3.72 3.83 19.47
C PHE A 173 -3.50 2.62 20.40
N VAL A 174 -2.72 1.64 19.92
CA VAL A 174 -2.36 0.44 20.67
C VAL A 174 -0.89 0.46 21.05
N ARG A 175 0.00 0.63 20.06
CA ARG A 175 1.45 0.66 20.26
C ARG A 175 2.16 1.27 19.06
N ALA A 176 3.42 1.66 19.26
CA ALA A 176 4.33 2.01 18.19
C ALA A 176 5.64 1.22 18.31
N SER A 177 6.26 0.94 17.16
CA SER A 177 7.60 0.37 17.03
C SER A 177 8.43 1.36 16.21
N PRO A 178 9.33 2.13 16.86
CA PRO A 178 10.15 3.13 16.17
C PRO A 178 11.09 2.46 15.18
N ALA A 179 11.20 3.02 13.97
CA ALA A 179 12.21 2.63 13.00
C ALA A 179 13.61 3.12 13.42
N PRO A 180 14.69 2.58 12.85
CA PRO A 180 16.01 3.15 13.06
C PRO A 180 16.08 4.62 12.65
N GLU A 181 15.55 4.98 11.48
CA GLU A 181 15.43 6.35 11.00
C GLU A 181 14.19 6.55 10.12
N TYR A 182 14.20 6.03 8.91
CA TYR A 182 13.14 6.24 7.90
C TYR A 182 12.06 5.16 7.94
N MET A 183 10.90 5.49 7.39
CA MET A 183 9.78 4.57 7.19
C MET A 183 9.08 4.89 5.87
N TYR A 184 8.46 3.87 5.24
CA TYR A 184 7.59 4.07 4.09
C TYR A 184 6.49 3.00 4.02
N ASP A 185 6.82 1.75 3.67
CA ASP A 185 5.86 0.66 3.50
C ASP A 185 6.08 -0.45 4.53
N VAL A 186 5.09 -1.32 4.67
CA VAL A 186 5.13 -2.47 5.58
C VAL A 186 4.48 -3.70 4.94
N GLY A 187 5.19 -4.82 4.99
CA GLY A 187 4.68 -6.12 4.55
C GLY A 187 4.93 -7.19 5.62
N VAL A 188 3.93 -8.02 5.92
CA VAL A 188 4.00 -9.03 6.97
C VAL A 188 3.96 -10.44 6.39
N LYS A 189 4.80 -11.32 6.94
CA LYS A 189 4.80 -12.77 6.68
C LYS A 189 4.58 -13.51 8.00
N PRO A 190 3.31 -13.77 8.39
CA PRO A 190 2.99 -14.31 9.71
C PRO A 190 3.57 -15.70 9.95
N GLU A 191 3.67 -16.52 8.90
CA GLU A 191 4.24 -17.87 9.00
C GLU A 191 5.73 -17.89 9.38
N LEU A 192 6.42 -16.76 9.17
CA LEU A 192 7.80 -16.58 9.57
C LEU A 192 7.96 -15.70 10.81
N ASN A 193 6.86 -15.16 11.33
CA ASN A 193 6.87 -14.10 12.34
C ASN A 193 7.74 -12.90 11.91
N LEU A 194 7.74 -12.59 10.62
CA LEU A 194 8.54 -11.52 10.03
C LEU A 194 7.66 -10.37 9.52
N MET A 195 8.14 -9.17 9.72
CA MET A 195 7.67 -7.96 9.06
C MET A 195 8.88 -7.31 8.37
N VAL A 196 8.68 -6.79 7.18
CA VAL A 196 9.68 -6.02 6.43
C VAL A 196 9.13 -4.63 6.19
N THR A 197 9.95 -3.63 6.40
CA THR A 197 9.62 -2.24 6.11
C THR A 197 10.68 -1.61 5.23
N SER A 198 10.27 -0.62 4.48
CA SER A 198 11.09 0.20 3.59
C SER A 198 11.22 1.62 4.11
N SER A 199 11.98 2.45 3.40
CA SER A 199 12.29 3.82 3.80
C SER A 199 12.21 4.78 2.62
N TRP A 200 11.81 6.01 2.92
CA TRP A 200 11.82 7.08 1.90
C TRP A 200 12.36 8.38 2.50
N ALA A 201 11.47 9.33 2.87
CA ALA A 201 11.86 10.63 3.40
C ALA A 201 10.89 11.05 4.50
N HIS A 202 11.36 11.91 5.40
CA HIS A 202 10.51 12.44 6.47
C HIS A 202 9.51 13.47 5.92
N PRO A 203 8.35 13.66 6.57
CA PRO A 203 7.34 14.63 6.17
C PRO A 203 7.89 16.03 5.90
N HIS A 204 8.78 16.53 6.74
CA HIS A 204 9.42 17.85 6.56
C HIS A 204 10.09 18.02 5.20
N ASN A 205 10.63 16.94 4.64
CA ASN A 205 11.43 16.98 3.43
C ASN A 205 10.59 16.89 2.15
N ILE A 206 9.34 16.39 2.26
CA ILE A 206 8.48 16.13 1.09
C ILE A 206 7.28 17.05 0.97
N MET A 207 6.88 17.73 2.03
CA MET A 207 5.70 18.64 2.01
C MET A 207 5.90 19.87 1.10
N LYS A 208 7.15 20.23 0.80
CA LYS A 208 7.48 21.44 0.02
C LYS A 208 8.01 21.13 -1.38
N GLY A 209 7.99 19.85 -1.79
CA GLY A 209 8.52 19.37 -3.06
C GLY A 209 9.41 18.13 -2.88
N PRO A 210 10.18 17.75 -3.89
CA PRO A 210 11.05 16.59 -3.80
C PRO A 210 12.08 16.72 -2.69
N ALA A 211 12.26 15.66 -1.90
CA ALA A 211 13.29 15.64 -0.88
C ALA A 211 14.69 15.73 -1.51
N PRO A 212 15.63 16.48 -0.90
CA PRO A 212 17.03 16.41 -1.29
C PRO A 212 17.55 14.98 -1.20
N MET A 213 18.39 14.57 -2.16
CA MET A 213 18.81 13.17 -2.29
C MET A 213 19.62 12.62 -1.09
N ASP A 214 20.29 13.48 -0.36
CA ASP A 214 21.00 13.17 0.89
C ASP A 214 20.02 12.99 2.09
N GLN A 215 18.78 13.39 1.94
CA GLN A 215 17.68 13.22 2.92
C GLN A 215 16.68 12.14 2.48
N VAL A 216 17.05 11.32 1.54
CA VAL A 216 16.28 10.14 1.10
C VAL A 216 16.91 8.88 1.68
N GLY A 217 16.07 8.04 2.29
CA GLY A 217 16.47 6.76 2.87
C GLY A 217 16.87 5.73 1.82
N ASP A 218 17.61 4.73 2.28
CA ASP A 218 18.01 3.54 1.52
C ASP A 218 17.89 2.27 2.37
N GLU A 219 17.25 2.39 3.53
CA GLU A 219 17.13 1.31 4.50
C GLU A 219 15.96 0.39 4.20
N VAL A 220 16.18 -0.90 4.46
CA VAL A 220 15.14 -1.92 4.58
C VAL A 220 15.34 -2.62 5.92
N VAL A 221 14.26 -2.73 6.70
CA VAL A 221 14.33 -3.25 8.05
C VAL A 221 13.50 -4.52 8.17
N GLY A 222 14.11 -5.58 8.68
CA GLY A 222 13.44 -6.81 9.09
C GLY A 222 13.12 -6.77 10.58
N TRP A 223 11.89 -7.15 10.94
CA TRP A 223 11.37 -7.08 12.30
C TRP A 223 10.79 -8.42 12.73
N ASP A 224 10.86 -8.70 14.02
CA ASP A 224 9.97 -9.66 14.66
C ASP A 224 8.54 -9.07 14.66
N PHE A 225 7.63 -9.70 13.93
CA PHE A 225 6.27 -9.18 13.77
C PHE A 225 5.49 -9.10 15.08
N THR A 226 5.66 -10.12 15.95
CA THR A 226 4.93 -10.20 17.21
C THR A 226 5.37 -9.13 18.21
N THR A 227 6.69 -8.94 18.35
CA THR A 227 7.26 -8.04 19.35
C THR A 227 7.51 -6.63 18.83
N GLY A 228 7.59 -6.44 17.51
CA GLY A 228 7.98 -5.18 16.88
C GLY A 228 9.44 -4.81 17.12
N LYS A 229 10.32 -5.79 17.40
CA LYS A 229 11.75 -5.57 17.54
C LYS A 229 12.45 -5.65 16.19
N VAL A 230 13.39 -4.75 15.95
CA VAL A 230 14.30 -4.82 14.81
C VAL A 230 15.19 -6.05 14.93
N LEU A 231 15.21 -6.87 13.88
CA LEU A 231 16.05 -8.06 13.75
C LEU A 231 17.24 -7.81 12.82
N GLN A 232 17.01 -7.04 11.75
CA GLN A 232 18.02 -6.78 10.72
C GLN A 232 17.76 -5.42 10.06
N GLN A 233 18.84 -4.77 9.68
CA GLN A 233 18.85 -3.55 8.88
C GLN A 233 19.76 -3.78 7.68
N ALA A 234 19.34 -3.39 6.49
CA ALA A 234 20.10 -3.47 5.25
C ALA A 234 19.96 -2.16 4.48
N HIS A 235 20.96 -1.83 3.66
CA HIS A 235 20.94 -0.67 2.79
C HIS A 235 20.91 -1.13 1.34
N LEU A 236 19.96 -0.60 0.58
CA LEU A 236 19.78 -0.86 -0.85
C LEU A 236 20.07 0.42 -1.65
N ASP A 237 19.52 0.49 -2.86
CA ASP A 237 19.52 1.74 -3.63
C ASP A 237 18.53 2.75 -3.02
N LYS A 238 18.65 4.04 -3.36
CA LYS A 238 17.85 5.13 -2.78
C LYS A 238 16.34 4.99 -3.05
N ALA A 239 15.56 5.36 -2.03
CA ALA A 239 14.09 5.28 -1.99
C ALA A 239 13.57 3.86 -2.22
N PRO A 240 13.89 2.87 -1.36
CA PRO A 240 13.17 1.62 -1.34
C PRO A 240 11.73 1.91 -0.91
N LEU A 241 10.77 1.67 -1.81
CA LEU A 241 9.38 2.02 -1.61
C LEU A 241 8.55 0.79 -1.22
N GLU A 242 7.87 0.18 -2.19
CA GLU A 242 6.87 -0.85 -1.95
C GLU A 242 7.48 -2.21 -1.59
N VAL A 243 7.00 -2.82 -0.52
CA VAL A 243 7.43 -4.13 -0.02
C VAL A 243 6.38 -5.16 -0.38
N ARG A 244 6.73 -6.15 -1.20
CA ARG A 244 5.79 -7.20 -1.63
C ARG A 244 6.35 -8.58 -1.38
N TRP A 245 5.72 -9.32 -0.45
CA TRP A 245 6.01 -10.73 -0.22
C TRP A 245 5.45 -11.60 -1.36
N LEU A 246 6.16 -12.64 -1.73
CA LEU A 246 5.60 -13.73 -2.52
C LEU A 246 4.42 -14.37 -1.76
N HIS A 247 3.38 -14.74 -2.53
CA HIS A 247 2.15 -15.30 -1.99
C HIS A 247 2.33 -16.75 -1.49
N GLY A 248 1.45 -17.14 -0.57
CA GLY A 248 1.38 -18.50 -0.01
C GLY A 248 2.31 -18.71 1.19
N ALA A 249 1.88 -19.60 2.10
CA ALA A 249 2.54 -19.85 3.39
C ALA A 249 3.97 -20.40 3.27
N ALA A 250 4.27 -21.11 2.17
CA ALA A 250 5.59 -21.66 1.91
C ALA A 250 6.59 -20.66 1.33
N ALA A 251 6.14 -19.51 0.82
CA ALA A 251 7.02 -18.51 0.23
C ALA A 251 7.97 -17.90 1.28
N ARG A 252 9.21 -17.69 0.87
CA ARG A 252 10.31 -17.22 1.75
C ARG A 252 11.00 -15.98 1.23
N GLY A 253 10.40 -15.24 0.28
CA GLY A 253 11.01 -14.08 -0.34
C GLY A 253 9.98 -13.07 -0.81
N GLY A 254 10.47 -12.00 -1.41
CA GLY A 254 9.65 -10.92 -1.94
C GLY A 254 10.46 -9.92 -2.75
N PHE A 255 9.81 -8.84 -3.17
CA PHE A 255 10.41 -7.80 -3.99
C PHE A 255 10.24 -6.42 -3.35
N ILE A 256 11.20 -5.55 -3.62
CA ILE A 256 11.18 -4.14 -3.25
C ILE A 256 11.72 -3.31 -4.41
N ASN A 257 11.03 -2.22 -4.76
CA ASN A 257 11.51 -1.26 -5.75
C ASN A 257 12.24 -0.11 -5.06
N CYS A 258 13.31 0.36 -5.68
CA CYS A 258 14.05 1.55 -5.26
C CYS A 258 13.84 2.65 -6.31
N ALA A 259 12.99 3.65 -6.00
CA ALA A 259 12.53 4.63 -6.98
C ALA A 259 13.68 5.45 -7.58
N PHE A 260 14.55 6.00 -6.74
CA PHE A 260 15.65 6.82 -7.20
C PHE A 260 16.91 6.01 -7.57
N GLY A 261 16.95 4.72 -7.18
CA GLY A 261 17.91 3.76 -7.68
C GLY A 261 17.55 3.22 -9.07
N ASN A 262 16.31 3.46 -9.55
CA ASN A 262 15.77 2.88 -10.77
C ASN A 262 15.99 1.36 -10.82
N SER A 263 15.68 0.68 -9.71
CA SER A 263 16.00 -0.74 -9.57
C SER A 263 14.90 -1.51 -8.85
N VAL A 264 14.91 -2.83 -9.02
CA VAL A 264 14.10 -3.77 -8.23
C VAL A 264 15.03 -4.78 -7.59
N TRP A 265 14.80 -5.03 -6.31
CA TRP A 265 15.53 -5.98 -5.51
C TRP A 265 14.63 -7.14 -5.13
N TYR A 266 15.20 -8.34 -5.10
CA TYR A 266 14.60 -9.55 -4.54
C TYR A 266 15.27 -9.87 -3.23
N TRP A 267 14.50 -10.27 -2.23
CA TRP A 267 15.06 -10.86 -1.01
C TRP A 267 14.56 -12.29 -0.81
N GLU A 268 15.37 -13.05 -0.11
CA GLU A 268 15.04 -14.40 0.33
C GLU A 268 15.39 -14.55 1.82
N VAL A 269 14.54 -15.26 2.57
CA VAL A 269 14.86 -15.61 3.97
C VAL A 269 15.75 -16.84 3.99
N LYS A 270 17.01 -16.65 4.38
CA LYS A 270 18.04 -17.68 4.53
C LYS A 270 18.57 -17.66 5.95
N ASP A 271 18.53 -18.80 6.64
CA ASP A 271 19.01 -18.93 8.01
C ASP A 271 18.46 -17.85 8.97
N GLY A 272 17.16 -17.52 8.80
CA GLY A 272 16.47 -16.50 9.59
C GLY A 272 16.84 -15.05 9.26
N LYS A 273 17.62 -14.81 8.21
CA LYS A 273 18.03 -13.48 7.74
C LYS A 273 17.48 -13.17 6.34
N LEU A 274 17.30 -11.89 6.08
CA LEU A 274 16.94 -11.39 4.75
C LEU A 274 18.23 -11.24 3.91
N ALA A 275 18.33 -11.98 2.82
CA ALA A 275 19.41 -11.88 1.85
C ALA A 275 18.91 -11.16 0.60
N PHE A 276 19.46 -9.99 0.31
CA PHE A 276 19.03 -9.11 -0.79
C PHE A 276 19.90 -9.26 -2.02
N SER A 277 19.29 -9.18 -3.20
CA SER A 277 19.99 -9.09 -4.49
C SER A 277 19.24 -8.17 -5.44
N ARG A 278 19.93 -7.27 -6.13
CA ARG A 278 19.36 -6.47 -7.20
C ARG A 278 19.10 -7.36 -8.41
N VAL A 279 17.83 -7.42 -8.83
CA VAL A 279 17.39 -8.32 -9.92
C VAL A 279 17.01 -7.57 -11.20
N LEU A 280 16.67 -6.29 -11.10
CA LEU A 280 16.43 -5.41 -12.25
C LEU A 280 17.20 -4.09 -12.05
N GLN A 281 17.85 -3.63 -13.10
CA GLN A 281 18.28 -2.26 -13.28
C GLN A 281 17.47 -1.68 -14.44
N LEU A 282 16.67 -0.68 -14.15
CA LEU A 282 15.84 0.03 -15.11
C LEU A 282 16.61 1.21 -15.71
N ALA A 283 16.09 1.79 -16.79
CA ALA A 283 16.66 3.00 -17.36
C ALA A 283 16.60 4.18 -16.37
N ASP A 284 17.56 5.07 -16.46
CA ASP A 284 17.61 6.26 -15.62
C ASP A 284 16.34 7.11 -15.79
N GLY A 285 15.82 7.61 -14.68
CA GLY A 285 14.58 8.37 -14.65
C GLY A 285 13.31 7.53 -14.76
N SER A 286 13.38 6.21 -14.73
CA SER A 286 12.19 5.33 -14.75
C SER A 286 11.29 5.52 -13.54
N ILE A 287 11.86 5.77 -12.37
CA ILE A 287 11.17 5.97 -11.09
C ILE A 287 10.11 4.87 -10.87
N PRO A 288 10.52 3.61 -10.58
CA PRO A 288 9.57 2.55 -10.22
C PRO A 288 8.82 2.95 -8.94
N ALA A 289 7.49 3.04 -9.02
CA ALA A 289 6.68 3.61 -7.96
C ALA A 289 5.89 2.55 -7.18
N ASP A 290 5.26 1.60 -7.87
CA ASP A 290 4.52 0.51 -7.24
C ASP A 290 4.80 -0.83 -7.91
N MET A 291 4.53 -1.91 -7.18
CA MET A 291 4.68 -3.28 -7.67
C MET A 291 3.50 -4.14 -7.24
N ARG A 292 3.11 -5.07 -8.11
CA ARG A 292 2.17 -6.16 -7.78
C ARG A 292 2.73 -7.50 -8.24
N ILE A 293 2.57 -8.51 -7.40
CA ILE A 293 2.93 -9.88 -7.71
C ILE A 293 1.64 -10.63 -8.04
N SER A 294 1.63 -11.40 -9.13
CA SER A 294 0.49 -12.28 -9.41
C SER A 294 0.30 -13.30 -8.29
N TYR A 295 -0.96 -13.63 -7.96
CA TYR A 295 -1.27 -14.51 -6.83
C TYR A 295 -0.72 -15.94 -6.99
N ASP A 296 -0.33 -16.32 -8.21
CA ASP A 296 0.37 -17.57 -8.52
C ASP A 296 1.90 -17.44 -8.54
N ASN A 297 2.44 -16.25 -8.18
CA ASN A 297 3.86 -15.91 -8.16
C ASN A 297 4.59 -16.07 -9.50
N LYS A 298 3.88 -15.96 -10.64
CA LYS A 298 4.51 -16.07 -11.96
C LYS A 298 4.92 -14.73 -12.56
N PHE A 299 4.23 -13.67 -12.19
CA PHE A 299 4.45 -12.36 -12.78
C PHE A 299 4.64 -11.28 -11.72
N LEU A 300 5.54 -10.35 -12.02
CA LEU A 300 5.72 -9.09 -11.31
C LEU A 300 5.32 -7.96 -12.25
N PHE A 301 4.44 -7.09 -11.79
CA PHE A 301 4.06 -5.84 -12.46
C PHE A 301 4.74 -4.69 -11.74
N VAL A 302 5.36 -3.79 -12.50
CA VAL A 302 6.06 -2.61 -11.97
C VAL A 302 5.54 -1.37 -12.67
N SER A 303 4.99 -0.42 -11.94
CA SER A 303 4.65 0.90 -12.47
C SER A 303 5.89 1.78 -12.48
N LEU A 304 6.13 2.45 -13.59
CA LEU A 304 7.26 3.33 -13.81
C LEU A 304 6.74 4.76 -13.98
N PHE A 305 6.66 5.50 -12.88
CA PHE A 305 6.10 6.84 -12.86
C PHE A 305 6.85 7.79 -13.81
N GLY A 306 8.17 7.79 -13.75
CA GLY A 306 8.99 8.66 -14.59
C GLY A 306 9.00 8.25 -16.06
N ALA A 307 9.01 6.94 -16.35
CA ALA A 307 8.95 6.43 -17.72
C ALA A 307 7.54 6.44 -18.33
N GLY A 308 6.49 6.64 -17.52
CA GLY A 308 5.10 6.64 -17.98
C GLY A 308 4.66 5.30 -18.55
N SER A 309 4.94 4.20 -17.86
CA SER A 309 4.58 2.85 -18.32
C SER A 309 4.39 1.87 -17.17
N VAL A 310 3.72 0.76 -17.46
CA VAL A 310 3.70 -0.44 -16.61
C VAL A 310 4.45 -1.54 -17.33
N GLN A 311 5.31 -2.24 -16.62
CA GLN A 311 6.06 -3.39 -17.14
C GLN A 311 5.66 -4.68 -16.41
N GLN A 312 5.52 -5.76 -17.17
CA GLN A 312 5.25 -7.11 -16.70
C GLN A 312 6.52 -7.95 -16.86
N TYR A 313 6.92 -8.61 -15.79
CA TYR A 313 8.07 -9.53 -15.78
C TYR A 313 7.63 -10.94 -15.40
N ASP A 314 8.15 -11.96 -16.10
CA ASP A 314 8.10 -13.34 -15.63
C ASP A 314 9.09 -13.50 -14.46
N ILE A 315 8.58 -13.95 -13.32
CA ILE A 315 9.33 -14.23 -12.10
C ILE A 315 9.27 -15.71 -11.69
N SER A 316 9.04 -16.62 -12.63
CA SER A 316 9.15 -18.07 -12.37
C SER A 316 10.52 -18.43 -11.78
N SER A 317 11.53 -17.63 -12.06
CA SER A 317 12.81 -17.54 -11.34
C SER A 317 12.94 -16.16 -10.69
N PRO A 318 12.57 -15.96 -9.42
CA PRO A 318 12.50 -14.64 -8.81
C PRO A 318 13.82 -13.86 -8.82
N ALA A 319 14.96 -14.56 -8.80
CA ALA A 319 16.28 -13.95 -8.88
C ALA A 319 16.70 -13.52 -10.30
N LYS A 320 15.89 -13.84 -11.33
CA LYS A 320 16.16 -13.53 -12.74
C LYS A 320 14.88 -13.17 -13.49
N PRO A 321 14.21 -12.07 -13.15
CA PRO A 321 13.01 -11.62 -13.84
C PRO A 321 13.29 -11.36 -15.32
N THR A 322 12.36 -11.72 -16.19
CA THR A 322 12.45 -11.46 -17.64
C THR A 322 11.26 -10.62 -18.10
N LEU A 323 11.53 -9.55 -18.85
CA LEU A 323 10.49 -8.67 -19.37
C LEU A 323 9.60 -9.40 -20.37
N VAL A 324 8.30 -9.38 -20.12
CA VAL A 324 7.26 -9.96 -20.98
C VAL A 324 6.58 -8.90 -21.84
N SER A 325 6.19 -7.78 -21.21
CA SER A 325 5.36 -6.76 -21.85
C SER A 325 5.54 -5.41 -21.17
N SER A 326 5.26 -4.35 -21.94
CA SER A 326 5.18 -2.97 -21.43
C SER A 326 4.00 -2.26 -22.05
N VAL A 327 3.25 -1.49 -21.25
CA VAL A 327 2.10 -0.68 -21.68
C VAL A 327 2.32 0.77 -21.24
N ALA A 328 2.10 1.72 -22.16
CA ALA A 328 2.21 3.14 -21.86
C ALA A 328 1.04 3.61 -20.98
N VAL A 329 1.37 4.19 -19.83
CA VAL A 329 0.46 4.86 -18.90
C VAL A 329 1.18 6.07 -18.34
N PRO A 330 0.86 7.29 -18.77
CA PRO A 330 1.52 8.50 -18.26
C PRO A 330 1.42 8.60 -16.73
N GLN A 331 2.53 8.85 -16.08
CA GLN A 331 2.64 8.90 -14.61
C GLN A 331 2.06 7.66 -13.91
N ALA A 332 2.32 6.46 -14.48
CA ALA A 332 1.86 5.19 -13.90
C ALA A 332 2.24 5.10 -12.41
N GLN A 333 1.23 4.98 -11.52
CA GLN A 333 1.44 5.03 -10.08
C GLN A 333 0.87 3.79 -9.39
N MET A 334 -0.13 3.93 -8.55
CA MET A 334 -0.66 2.81 -7.76
C MET A 334 -1.40 1.82 -8.63
N MET A 335 -1.20 0.55 -8.34
CA MET A 335 -1.84 -0.55 -9.04
C MET A 335 -2.68 -1.40 -8.08
N LYS A 336 -3.69 -2.09 -8.61
CA LYS A 336 -4.42 -3.11 -7.87
C LYS A 336 -4.75 -4.28 -8.79
N LEU A 337 -4.15 -5.44 -8.50
CA LEU A 337 -4.35 -6.67 -9.26
C LEU A 337 -5.56 -7.45 -8.71
N THR A 338 -6.39 -8.00 -9.59
CA THR A 338 -7.49 -8.88 -9.18
C THR A 338 -6.96 -10.28 -8.80
N PRO A 339 -7.65 -10.98 -7.86
CA PRO A 339 -7.19 -12.29 -7.37
C PRO A 339 -7.12 -13.39 -8.43
N ASP A 340 -7.85 -13.22 -9.56
CA ASP A 340 -7.79 -14.13 -10.71
C ASP A 340 -6.60 -13.85 -11.65
N ASN A 341 -5.75 -12.86 -11.34
CA ASN A 341 -4.58 -12.43 -12.12
C ASN A 341 -4.91 -11.96 -13.56
N ARG A 342 -6.08 -11.36 -13.77
CA ARG A 342 -6.53 -10.99 -15.13
C ARG A 342 -6.67 -9.48 -15.34
N ARG A 343 -6.89 -8.73 -14.27
CA ARG A 343 -7.17 -7.29 -14.35
C ARG A 343 -6.28 -6.53 -13.39
N LEU A 344 -5.62 -5.51 -13.90
CA LEU A 344 -4.74 -4.63 -13.16
C LEU A 344 -5.24 -3.20 -13.31
N TYR A 345 -5.87 -2.69 -12.27
CA TYR A 345 -6.26 -1.28 -12.19
C TYR A 345 -5.05 -0.42 -11.91
N ILE A 346 -5.01 0.77 -12.50
CA ILE A 346 -3.90 1.72 -12.35
C ILE A 346 -4.39 3.15 -12.26
N SER A 347 -3.87 3.89 -11.29
CA SER A 347 -3.99 5.35 -11.15
C SER A 347 -2.73 6.06 -11.68
N ASN A 348 -2.76 7.39 -11.76
CA ASN A 348 -1.64 8.15 -12.29
C ASN A 348 -1.35 9.46 -11.54
N SER A 349 -1.58 9.48 -10.23
CA SER A 349 -1.17 10.59 -9.36
C SER A 349 -0.24 10.08 -8.25
N LEU A 350 0.88 10.74 -8.03
CA LEU A 350 1.84 10.42 -6.98
C LEU A 350 1.64 11.34 -5.76
N LEU A 351 1.96 12.62 -5.90
CA LEU A 351 1.78 13.66 -4.89
C LEU A 351 1.50 14.99 -5.57
N SER A 352 0.72 15.85 -4.91
CA SER A 352 0.33 17.16 -5.45
C SER A 352 1.51 18.03 -5.90
N ASN A 353 2.65 17.86 -5.25
CA ASN A 353 3.86 18.64 -5.50
C ASN A 353 4.90 17.91 -6.38
N LEU A 354 4.60 16.70 -6.87
CA LEU A 354 5.46 15.91 -7.74
C LEU A 354 4.80 15.55 -9.07
N ASP A 355 3.47 15.63 -9.16
CA ASP A 355 2.73 15.30 -10.38
C ASP A 355 3.04 16.29 -11.50
N GLY A 356 3.23 15.79 -12.72
CA GLY A 356 3.28 16.59 -13.94
C GLY A 356 1.88 16.90 -14.46
N LYS A 357 1.83 17.70 -15.50
CA LYS A 357 0.56 18.10 -16.16
C LYS A 357 0.11 17.00 -17.13
N VAL A 358 -0.56 15.98 -16.62
CA VAL A 358 -1.22 14.91 -17.40
C VAL A 358 -2.65 14.76 -16.89
N PRO A 359 -3.61 14.37 -17.75
CA PRO A 359 -4.98 14.12 -17.31
C PRO A 359 -5.01 13.03 -16.25
N TYR A 360 -5.69 13.29 -15.13
CA TYR A 360 -5.86 12.29 -14.06
C TYR A 360 -6.89 11.25 -14.44
N ARG A 361 -6.49 9.99 -14.37
CA ARG A 361 -7.28 8.84 -14.81
C ARG A 361 -7.11 7.64 -13.90
N VAL A 362 -8.14 6.82 -13.83
CA VAL A 362 -8.03 5.43 -13.38
C VAL A 362 -8.34 4.54 -14.56
N ARG A 363 -7.42 3.63 -14.90
CA ARG A 363 -7.49 2.74 -16.07
C ARG A 363 -7.43 1.29 -15.66
N LEU A 364 -7.88 0.43 -16.57
CA LEU A 364 -7.76 -1.01 -16.45
C LEU A 364 -6.80 -1.55 -17.51
N ILE A 365 -5.91 -2.43 -17.09
CA ILE A 365 -5.03 -3.22 -17.94
C ILE A 365 -5.47 -4.67 -17.84
N ASN A 366 -5.88 -5.26 -18.94
CA ASN A 366 -6.07 -6.70 -19.05
C ASN A 366 -4.70 -7.37 -19.09
N VAL A 367 -4.47 -8.36 -18.21
CA VAL A 367 -3.18 -9.01 -18.06
C VAL A 367 -3.27 -10.51 -18.29
N GLY A 368 -2.19 -11.10 -18.77
CA GLY A 368 -2.10 -12.54 -19.00
C GLY A 368 -0.67 -12.99 -19.27
N PRO A 369 -0.44 -14.30 -19.45
CA PRO A 369 0.90 -14.83 -19.70
C PRO A 369 1.59 -14.26 -20.94
N GLY A 370 0.82 -13.83 -21.94
CA GLY A 370 1.33 -13.25 -23.18
C GLY A 370 1.53 -11.75 -23.16
N GLY A 371 1.23 -11.08 -22.06
CA GLY A 371 1.43 -9.64 -21.92
C GLY A 371 0.21 -8.89 -21.39
N MET A 372 0.22 -7.57 -21.61
CA MET A 372 -0.71 -6.58 -21.08
C MET A 372 -1.36 -5.77 -22.20
N LEU A 373 -2.63 -5.40 -22.01
CA LEU A 373 -3.36 -4.52 -22.92
C LEU A 373 -4.31 -3.61 -22.14
N LEU A 374 -4.25 -2.30 -22.42
CA LEU A 374 -5.23 -1.34 -21.88
C LEU A 374 -6.65 -1.71 -22.33
N ASP A 375 -7.59 -1.68 -21.38
CA ASP A 375 -9.00 -1.85 -21.69
C ASP A 375 -9.59 -0.49 -22.11
N PRO A 376 -10.00 -0.33 -23.38
CA PRO A 376 -10.53 0.97 -23.83
C PRO A 376 -11.91 1.31 -23.24
N LYS A 377 -12.56 0.36 -22.55
CA LYS A 377 -13.86 0.55 -21.91
C LYS A 377 -13.74 1.04 -20.47
N PHE A 378 -12.55 0.94 -19.87
CA PHE A 378 -12.32 1.37 -18.49
C PHE A 378 -11.24 2.46 -18.45
N ASP A 379 -11.66 3.70 -18.67
CA ASP A 379 -10.82 4.91 -18.58
C ASP A 379 -11.61 6.01 -17.87
N VAL A 380 -11.57 5.99 -16.52
CA VAL A 380 -12.38 6.85 -15.67
C VAL A 380 -11.70 8.21 -15.50
N ASP A 381 -12.48 9.26 -15.78
CA ASP A 381 -12.06 10.66 -15.72
C ASP A 381 -12.07 11.18 -14.28
N PHE A 382 -10.97 11.81 -13.88
CA PHE A 382 -10.82 12.47 -12.58
C PHE A 382 -10.67 13.99 -12.67
N GLU A 383 -10.82 14.58 -13.87
CA GLU A 383 -10.72 16.02 -14.06
C GLU A 383 -12.06 16.77 -13.90
N HIS A 384 -13.19 16.05 -13.86
CA HIS A 384 -14.54 16.64 -13.92
C HIS A 384 -15.46 16.19 -12.78
N PHE A 385 -15.05 16.40 -11.53
CA PHE A 385 -15.95 16.28 -10.37
C PHE A 385 -16.71 17.59 -10.12
N ALA A 386 -17.74 17.52 -9.29
CA ALA A 386 -18.51 18.71 -8.90
C ALA A 386 -17.66 19.78 -8.18
N THR A 387 -16.59 19.35 -7.51
CA THR A 387 -15.60 20.18 -6.83
C THR A 387 -14.43 20.59 -7.73
N GLY A 388 -14.36 20.12 -8.97
CA GLY A 388 -13.28 20.38 -9.90
C GLY A 388 -12.44 19.16 -10.22
N GLU A 389 -11.17 19.39 -10.52
CA GLU A 389 -10.17 18.32 -10.78
C GLU A 389 -9.83 17.58 -9.48
N ALA A 390 -9.67 16.27 -9.59
CA ALA A 390 -9.32 15.41 -8.45
C ALA A 390 -8.15 14.47 -8.81
N ARG A 391 -7.37 14.06 -7.81
CA ARG A 391 -6.17 13.24 -7.99
C ARG A 391 -6.38 11.84 -7.40
N PRO A 392 -6.51 10.81 -8.25
CA PRO A 392 -6.65 9.43 -7.79
C PRO A 392 -5.29 8.87 -7.36
N HIS A 393 -5.20 8.32 -6.15
CA HIS A 393 -3.97 7.67 -5.72
C HIS A 393 -4.17 6.16 -5.51
N ASP A 394 -4.41 5.69 -4.30
CA ASP A 394 -4.52 4.26 -4.02
C ASP A 394 -5.93 3.72 -4.26
N MET A 395 -6.04 2.41 -4.43
CA MET A 395 -7.27 1.72 -4.82
C MET A 395 -7.49 0.46 -3.99
N LEU A 396 -8.78 0.13 -3.75
CA LEU A 396 -9.20 -1.12 -3.10
C LEU A 396 -10.34 -1.76 -3.89
N LEU A 397 -10.29 -3.08 -4.08
CA LEU A 397 -11.35 -3.85 -4.75
C LEU A 397 -12.40 -4.33 -3.76
N LYS A 398 -13.69 -4.38 -4.23
CA LYS A 398 -14.82 -4.90 -3.45
C LYS A 398 -15.72 -5.78 -4.29
#